data_07aa72f9a016a87110ccba42fa2769df
#
_entry.id   07aa72f9a016a87110ccba42fa2769df
#
_cell.length_a   1.000
_cell.length_b   1.000
_cell.length_c   1.000
_cell.angle_alpha   90.00
_cell.angle_beta   90.00
_cell.angle_gamma   90.00
#
_symmetry.space_group_name_H-M   'P 1'
#
loop_
_entity.id
_entity.type
_entity.pdbx_description
1 polymer ?
#
loop_
_entity_poly.entity_id
_entity_poly.type
_entity_poly.pdbx_seq_one_letter_code
_entity_poly.pdbx_strand_id
1 'polypeptide(L)'
;MQATLAPAETRDLRALVAEMIPASAIYNVPGADDDVIFADILNSLERDTDDARAALKRLAGLSGGAFADLPADRRTEIATALKTEGGAALFALNRVVLLCYYRDDRVMRSLGQEPRSPFPKGHVVEQGDWSLLDQVRKRDPIYRRP
;
A
#
# COMPACT_ATOMS: atom_id res chain seq x y z
N MET A 1 7.93 23.11 -7.44
CA MET A 1 6.95 23.19 -6.33
C MET A 1 6.31 21.84 -6.19
N GLN A 2 6.52 21.15 -5.08
CA GLN A 2 5.80 19.89 -4.82
C GLN A 2 4.31 20.22 -4.67
N ALA A 3 3.48 19.52 -5.41
CA ALA A 3 2.03 19.67 -5.34
C ALA A 3 1.53 19.01 -4.05
N THR A 4 1.32 19.83 -3.02
CA THR A 4 0.81 19.38 -1.72
C THR A 4 -0.72 19.28 -1.75
N LEU A 5 -1.31 18.29 -1.11
CA LEU A 5 -2.75 18.19 -0.93
C LEU A 5 -3.28 19.36 -0.09
N ALA A 6 -4.47 19.87 -0.42
CA ALA A 6 -5.14 20.86 0.41
C ALA A 6 -5.55 20.25 1.77
N PRO A 7 -5.75 21.08 2.82
CA PRO A 7 -6.14 20.55 4.14
C PRO A 7 -7.41 19.69 4.12
N ALA A 8 -8.40 20.04 3.31
CA ALA A 8 -9.62 19.25 3.16
C ALA A 8 -9.34 17.90 2.48
N GLU A 9 -8.53 17.90 1.41
CA GLU A 9 -8.09 16.67 0.72
C GLU A 9 -7.31 15.76 1.66
N THR A 10 -6.41 16.32 2.48
CA THR A 10 -5.64 15.58 3.48
C THR A 10 -6.53 14.92 4.52
N ARG A 11 -7.58 15.62 4.98
CA ARG A 11 -8.55 15.11 5.95
C ARG A 11 -9.37 13.95 5.35
N ASP A 12 -9.86 14.13 4.13
CA ASP A 12 -10.61 13.08 3.44
C ASP A 12 -9.74 11.88 3.10
N LEU A 13 -8.47 12.09 2.72
CA LEU A 13 -7.50 11.02 2.51
C LEU A 13 -7.29 10.23 3.80
N ARG A 14 -7.11 10.90 4.95
CA ARG A 14 -6.92 10.22 6.23
C ARG A 14 -8.12 9.33 6.59
N ALA A 15 -9.32 9.84 6.40
CA ALA A 15 -10.53 9.07 6.61
C ALA A 15 -10.64 7.87 5.63
N LEU A 16 -10.24 8.06 4.37
CA LEU A 16 -10.26 7.00 3.38
C LEU A 16 -9.26 5.88 3.71
N VAL A 17 -8.03 6.20 4.10
CA VAL A 17 -7.02 5.17 4.41
C VAL A 17 -7.39 4.40 5.69
N ALA A 18 -8.13 5.01 6.63
CA ALA A 18 -8.71 4.30 7.78
C ALA A 18 -9.72 3.22 7.37
N GLU A 19 -10.53 3.50 6.33
CA GLU A 19 -11.46 2.51 5.76
C GLU A 19 -10.72 1.43 4.93
N MET A 20 -9.60 1.79 4.28
CA MET A 20 -8.80 0.85 3.49
C MET A 20 -8.08 -0.17 4.36
N ILE A 21 -7.44 0.27 5.45
CA ILE A 21 -6.68 -0.58 6.37
C ILE A 21 -6.96 -0.09 7.80
N PRO A 22 -8.02 -0.59 8.44
CA PRO A 22 -8.35 -0.24 9.82
C PRO A 22 -7.35 -0.86 10.81
N ALA A 23 -7.22 -0.24 11.99
CA ALA A 23 -6.46 -0.81 13.09
C ALA A 23 -7.02 -2.19 13.51
N SER A 24 -6.15 -3.09 13.91
CA SER A 24 -6.53 -4.43 14.35
C SER A 24 -5.95 -4.78 15.71
N ALA A 25 -6.81 -4.97 16.70
CA ALA A 25 -6.40 -5.46 18.02
C ALA A 25 -5.94 -6.93 17.98
N ILE A 26 -6.52 -7.74 17.07
CA ILE A 26 -6.17 -9.16 16.93
C ILE A 26 -4.72 -9.33 16.48
N TYR A 27 -4.28 -8.49 15.53
CA TYR A 27 -2.92 -8.53 15.00
C TYR A 27 -1.99 -7.53 15.69
N ASN A 28 -2.50 -6.74 16.64
CA ASN A 28 -1.78 -5.70 17.35
C ASN A 28 -1.06 -4.72 16.38
N VAL A 29 -1.80 -4.26 15.38
CA VAL A 29 -1.28 -3.32 14.36
C VAL A 29 -2.14 -2.06 14.31
N PRO A 30 -1.51 -0.88 14.02
CA PRO A 30 -2.22 0.37 13.79
C PRO A 30 -3.02 0.32 12.48
N GLY A 31 -3.95 1.24 12.29
CA GLY A 31 -4.55 1.52 11.00
C GLY A 31 -3.63 2.35 10.10
N ALA A 32 -3.97 2.46 8.82
CA ALA A 32 -3.21 3.31 7.90
C ALA A 32 -3.38 4.82 8.19
N ASP A 33 -4.34 5.18 9.02
CA ASP A 33 -4.58 6.54 9.54
C ASP A 33 -3.73 6.89 10.77
N ASP A 34 -2.92 5.96 11.30
CA ASP A 34 -1.94 6.23 12.36
C ASP A 34 -1.02 7.39 11.96
N ASP A 35 -0.69 8.26 12.92
CA ASP A 35 0.04 9.51 12.62
C ASP A 35 1.37 9.27 11.88
N VAL A 36 2.11 8.21 12.26
CA VAL A 36 3.42 7.90 11.65
C VAL A 36 3.23 7.36 10.23
N ILE A 37 2.33 6.40 10.06
CA ILE A 37 2.05 5.78 8.75
C ILE A 37 1.43 6.83 7.81
N PHE A 38 0.50 7.63 8.31
CA PHE A 38 -0.15 8.65 7.49
C PHE A 38 0.81 9.75 7.05
N ALA A 39 1.72 10.20 7.93
CA ALA A 39 2.78 11.13 7.56
C ALA A 39 3.69 10.55 6.46
N ASP A 40 4.00 9.26 6.55
CA ASP A 40 4.78 8.56 5.55
C ASP A 40 4.04 8.44 4.20
N ILE A 41 2.72 8.20 4.22
CA ILE A 41 1.87 8.24 3.02
C ILE A 41 1.94 9.61 2.35
N LEU A 42 1.73 10.69 3.11
CA LEU A 42 1.79 12.05 2.57
C LEU A 42 3.14 12.37 1.94
N ASN A 43 4.23 12.00 2.60
CA ASN A 43 5.59 12.20 2.09
C ASN A 43 5.89 11.35 0.84
N SER A 44 5.22 10.22 0.69
CA SER A 44 5.46 9.28 -0.41
C SER A 44 4.56 9.51 -1.63
N LEU A 45 3.60 10.43 -1.56
CA LEU A 45 2.72 10.73 -2.70
C LEU A 45 3.49 11.35 -3.88
N GLU A 46 4.44 12.25 -3.63
CA GLU A 46 5.30 12.89 -4.65
C GLU A 46 4.73 12.92 -6.08
N ARG A 47 5.21 12.00 -6.93
CA ARG A 47 4.78 11.85 -8.32
C ARG A 47 3.33 11.37 -8.49
N ASP A 48 2.77 10.75 -7.47
CA ASP A 48 1.40 10.19 -7.50
C ASP A 48 0.37 11.18 -6.92
N THR A 49 0.76 12.44 -6.62
CA THR A 49 -0.13 13.46 -6.03
C THR A 49 -1.35 13.76 -6.91
N ASP A 50 -1.18 13.83 -8.22
CA ASP A 50 -2.30 14.11 -9.13
C ASP A 50 -3.26 12.92 -9.20
N ASP A 51 -2.78 11.70 -9.16
CA ASP A 51 -3.61 10.49 -9.05
C ASP A 51 -4.36 10.48 -7.71
N ALA A 52 -3.70 10.80 -6.61
CA ALA A 52 -4.36 10.91 -5.31
C ALA A 52 -5.49 11.95 -5.34
N ARG A 53 -5.27 13.12 -5.94
CA ARG A 53 -6.34 14.13 -6.14
C ARG A 53 -7.47 13.61 -7.00
N ALA A 54 -7.17 12.91 -8.08
CA ALA A 54 -8.18 12.33 -8.95
C ALA A 54 -9.05 11.31 -8.20
N ALA A 55 -8.44 10.45 -7.37
CA ALA A 55 -9.15 9.52 -6.51
C ALA A 55 -10.02 10.24 -5.47
N LEU A 56 -9.49 11.26 -4.80
CA LEU A 56 -10.23 12.08 -3.82
C LEU A 56 -11.38 12.88 -4.46
N LYS A 57 -11.20 13.37 -5.69
CA LYS A 57 -12.28 14.02 -6.43
C LYS A 57 -13.43 13.04 -6.72
N ARG A 58 -13.13 11.81 -7.09
CA ARG A 58 -14.16 10.76 -7.26
C ARG A 58 -14.85 10.43 -5.94
N LEU A 59 -14.07 10.30 -4.85
CA LEU A 59 -14.59 10.11 -3.51
C LEU A 59 -15.57 11.20 -3.12
N ALA A 60 -15.21 12.47 -3.33
CA ALA A 60 -16.07 13.63 -3.08
C ALA A 60 -17.35 13.60 -3.93
N GLY A 61 -17.27 13.14 -5.17
CA GLY A 61 -18.45 12.93 -6.02
C GLY A 61 -19.42 11.88 -5.47
N LEU A 62 -18.90 10.78 -4.93
CA LEU A 62 -19.70 9.70 -4.32
C LEU A 62 -20.29 10.12 -2.95
N SER A 63 -19.53 10.90 -2.17
CA SER A 63 -19.94 11.36 -0.83
C SER A 63 -20.92 12.56 -0.87
N GLY A 64 -20.96 13.26 -1.98
CA GLY A 64 -21.74 14.52 -2.08
C GLY A 64 -21.13 15.69 -1.27
N GLY A 65 -19.89 15.56 -0.80
CA GLY A 65 -19.20 16.55 0.02
C GLY A 65 -17.98 15.98 0.74
N ALA A 66 -17.62 16.53 1.88
CA ALA A 66 -16.50 16.09 2.68
C ALA A 66 -16.72 14.66 3.22
N PHE A 67 -15.93 13.72 2.74
CA PHE A 67 -16.02 12.32 3.13
C PHE A 67 -15.74 12.10 4.62
N ALA A 68 -14.77 12.82 5.17
CA ALA A 68 -14.38 12.70 6.58
C ALA A 68 -15.49 13.09 7.57
N ASP A 69 -16.49 13.87 7.14
CA ASP A 69 -17.58 14.33 8.00
C ASP A 69 -18.77 13.33 8.04
N LEU A 70 -18.72 12.29 7.21
CA LEU A 70 -19.78 11.29 7.14
C LEU A 70 -19.74 10.33 8.34
N PRO A 71 -20.89 9.76 8.75
CA PRO A 71 -20.93 8.64 9.69
C PRO A 71 -20.14 7.44 9.19
N ALA A 72 -19.66 6.58 10.11
CA ALA A 72 -18.78 5.46 9.79
C ALA A 72 -19.39 4.47 8.79
N ASP A 73 -20.66 4.12 8.96
CA ASP A 73 -21.40 3.24 8.04
C ASP A 73 -21.46 3.79 6.62
N ARG A 74 -21.70 5.09 6.48
CA ARG A 74 -21.69 5.76 5.16
C ARG A 74 -20.31 5.84 4.56
N ARG A 75 -19.26 6.05 5.36
CA ARG A 75 -17.88 6.02 4.86
C ARG A 75 -17.53 4.63 4.32
N THR A 76 -17.86 3.58 5.04
CA THR A 76 -17.61 2.20 4.59
C THR A 76 -18.33 1.88 3.29
N GLU A 77 -19.60 2.31 3.16
CA GLU A 77 -20.39 2.13 1.93
C GLU A 77 -19.74 2.84 0.73
N ILE A 78 -19.38 4.12 0.90
CA ILE A 78 -18.78 4.93 -0.16
C ILE A 78 -17.37 4.44 -0.51
N ALA A 79 -16.56 4.06 0.46
CA ALA A 79 -15.24 3.47 0.22
C ALA A 79 -15.35 2.16 -0.58
N THR A 80 -16.37 1.34 -0.28
CA THR A 80 -16.68 0.11 -1.03
C THR A 80 -17.12 0.43 -2.46
N ALA A 81 -17.96 1.45 -2.67
CA ALA A 81 -18.36 1.90 -3.99
C ALA A 81 -17.15 2.38 -4.81
N LEU A 82 -16.30 3.22 -4.22
CA LEU A 82 -15.06 3.71 -4.85
C LEU A 82 -14.14 2.54 -5.24
N LYS A 83 -13.97 1.55 -4.37
CA LYS A 83 -13.21 0.34 -4.64
C LYS A 83 -13.79 -0.45 -5.83
N THR A 84 -15.10 -0.56 -5.90
CA THR A 84 -15.80 -1.29 -6.97
C THR A 84 -15.66 -0.58 -8.32
N GLU A 85 -15.70 0.75 -8.34
CA GLU A 85 -15.44 1.54 -9.54
C GLU A 85 -13.99 1.38 -10.02
N GLY A 86 -13.03 1.27 -9.10
CA GLY A 86 -11.61 1.07 -9.40
C GLY A 86 -10.98 2.24 -10.17
N GLY A 87 -10.04 1.91 -11.06
CA GLY A 87 -9.37 2.85 -11.97
C GLY A 87 -7.93 3.15 -11.58
N ALA A 88 -7.17 3.71 -12.56
CA ALA A 88 -5.72 3.91 -12.43
C ALA A 88 -5.34 4.81 -11.24
N ALA A 89 -6.08 5.90 -11.03
CA ALA A 89 -5.83 6.84 -9.93
C ALA A 89 -5.98 6.18 -8.55
N LEU A 90 -7.04 5.39 -8.35
CA LEU A 90 -7.22 4.64 -7.11
C LEU A 90 -6.15 3.55 -6.95
N PHE A 91 -5.76 2.89 -8.03
CA PHE A 91 -4.68 1.90 -8.00
C PHE A 91 -3.35 2.52 -7.59
N ALA A 92 -2.99 3.71 -8.13
CA ALA A 92 -1.77 4.43 -7.76
C ALA A 92 -1.80 4.82 -6.27
N LEU A 93 -2.90 5.39 -5.78
CA LEU A 93 -3.07 5.71 -4.37
C LEU A 93 -2.96 4.47 -3.48
N ASN A 94 -3.65 3.38 -3.82
CA ASN A 94 -3.62 2.14 -3.06
C ASN A 94 -2.19 1.57 -2.97
N ARG A 95 -1.42 1.63 -4.05
CA ARG A 95 -0.01 1.22 -4.07
C ARG A 95 0.82 2.00 -3.04
N VAL A 96 0.67 3.33 -2.98
CA VAL A 96 1.41 4.17 -2.01
C VAL A 96 1.00 3.82 -0.58
N VAL A 97 -0.30 3.68 -0.31
CA VAL A 97 -0.81 3.32 1.03
C VAL A 97 -0.26 1.97 1.48
N LEU A 98 -0.32 0.94 0.64
CA LEU A 98 0.20 -0.40 0.96
C LEU A 98 1.71 -0.39 1.19
N LEU A 99 2.48 0.32 0.37
CA LEU A 99 3.93 0.43 0.54
C LEU A 99 4.30 1.06 1.89
N CYS A 100 3.62 2.15 2.27
CA CYS A 100 3.88 2.82 3.55
C CYS A 100 3.44 1.97 4.73
N TYR A 101 2.28 1.31 4.63
CA TYR A 101 1.76 0.46 5.68
C TYR A 101 2.67 -0.74 5.97
N TYR A 102 3.04 -1.50 4.94
CA TYR A 102 3.83 -2.72 5.12
C TYR A 102 5.33 -2.47 5.35
N ARG A 103 5.82 -1.23 5.25
CA ARG A 103 7.18 -0.88 5.67
C ARG A 103 7.26 -0.34 7.09
N ASP A 104 6.11 -0.11 7.77
CA ASP A 104 6.11 0.26 9.19
C ASP A 104 6.63 -0.90 10.06
N ASP A 105 7.54 -0.59 10.95
CA ASP A 105 8.21 -1.57 11.82
C ASP A 105 7.23 -2.40 12.66
N ARG A 106 6.14 -1.81 13.13
CA ARG A 106 5.12 -2.49 13.95
C ARG A 106 4.37 -3.52 13.11
N VAL A 107 4.03 -3.14 11.88
CA VAL A 107 3.36 -4.02 10.92
C VAL A 107 4.29 -5.16 10.50
N MET A 108 5.55 -4.87 10.17
CA MET A 108 6.54 -5.90 9.83
C MET A 108 6.71 -6.92 10.96
N ARG A 109 6.83 -6.46 12.21
CA ARG A 109 6.97 -7.37 13.37
C ARG A 109 5.73 -8.24 13.56
N SER A 110 4.53 -7.71 13.33
CA SER A 110 3.29 -8.50 13.44
C SER A 110 3.22 -9.63 12.41
N LEU A 111 3.90 -9.48 11.29
CA LEU A 111 4.04 -10.50 10.25
C LEU A 111 5.21 -11.47 10.49
N GLY A 112 5.88 -11.35 11.64
CA GLY A 112 7.07 -12.16 11.95
C GLY A 112 8.32 -11.73 11.17
N GLN A 113 8.30 -10.53 10.56
CA GLN A 113 9.44 -9.99 9.83
C GLN A 113 10.33 -9.14 10.75
N GLU A 114 11.64 -9.21 10.57
CA GLU A 114 12.57 -8.33 11.26
C GLU A 114 12.70 -6.99 10.50
N PRO A 115 12.31 -5.84 11.12
CA PRO A 115 12.36 -4.55 10.45
C PRO A 115 13.78 -3.99 10.43
N ARG A 116 14.64 -4.56 9.61
CA ARG A 116 16.04 -4.14 9.44
C ARG A 116 16.51 -4.31 8.00
N SER A 117 17.50 -3.54 7.63
CA SER A 117 18.23 -3.79 6.40
C SER A 117 18.90 -5.19 6.46
N PRO A 118 19.02 -5.89 5.32
CA PRO A 118 19.69 -7.18 5.25
C PRO A 118 21.16 -7.11 5.71
N PHE A 119 21.80 -5.94 5.63
CA PHE A 119 23.15 -5.68 6.12
C PHE A 119 23.13 -4.91 7.46
N PRO A 120 24.13 -5.14 8.34
CA PRO A 120 25.29 -6.02 8.18
C PRO A 120 25.02 -7.51 8.49
N LYS A 121 23.86 -7.86 9.07
CA LYS A 121 23.62 -9.25 9.51
C LYS A 121 23.33 -10.22 8.35
N GLY A 122 22.78 -9.71 7.24
CA GLY A 122 22.32 -10.56 6.14
C GLY A 122 21.13 -11.46 6.50
N HIS A 123 20.83 -12.39 5.62
CA HIS A 123 19.86 -13.45 5.85
C HIS A 123 20.50 -14.79 5.49
N VAL A 124 20.18 -15.82 6.25
CA VAL A 124 20.54 -17.20 5.89
C VAL A 124 19.52 -17.65 4.84
N VAL A 125 20.00 -17.92 3.65
CA VAL A 125 19.18 -18.47 2.56
C VAL A 125 19.53 -19.94 2.46
N GLU A 126 18.51 -20.80 2.57
CA GLU A 126 18.70 -22.23 2.39
C GLU A 126 19.15 -22.52 0.97
N GLN A 127 20.05 -23.50 0.84
CA GLN A 127 20.53 -23.92 -0.47
C GLN A 127 19.39 -24.57 -1.26
N GLY A 128 19.19 -24.13 -2.50
CA GLY A 128 18.18 -24.72 -3.36
C GLY A 128 18.49 -26.19 -3.68
N ASP A 129 17.46 -26.96 -3.97
CA ASP A 129 17.61 -28.35 -4.43
C ASP A 129 18.10 -28.38 -5.89
N TRP A 130 19.41 -28.48 -6.06
CA TRP A 130 20.05 -28.51 -7.37
C TRP A 130 19.73 -29.78 -8.17
N SER A 131 19.22 -30.85 -7.54
CA SER A 131 18.82 -32.07 -8.23
C SER A 131 17.65 -31.82 -9.20
N LEU A 132 16.82 -30.81 -8.95
CA LEU A 132 15.76 -30.40 -9.85
C LEU A 132 16.26 -29.99 -11.25
N LEU A 133 17.53 -29.59 -11.35
CA LEU A 133 18.17 -29.24 -12.63
C LEU A 133 18.68 -30.46 -13.42
N ASP A 134 18.69 -31.65 -12.84
CA ASP A 134 19.26 -32.84 -13.51
C ASP A 134 18.51 -33.18 -14.79
N GLN A 135 17.20 -32.99 -14.82
CA GLN A 135 16.40 -33.17 -16.03
C GLN A 135 16.78 -32.19 -17.14
N VAL A 136 17.11 -30.93 -16.77
CA VAL A 136 17.53 -29.89 -17.72
C VAL A 136 18.95 -30.16 -18.23
N ARG A 137 19.86 -30.61 -17.35
CA ARG A 137 21.25 -30.95 -17.69
C ARG A 137 21.35 -32.14 -18.68
N LYS A 138 20.37 -33.02 -18.67
CA LYS A 138 20.29 -34.17 -19.59
C LYS A 138 19.78 -33.80 -20.98
N ARG A 139 19.27 -32.58 -21.20
CA ARG A 139 18.79 -32.14 -22.51
C ARG A 139 19.95 -31.75 -23.40
N ASP A 140 19.82 -32.01 -24.70
CA ASP A 140 20.74 -31.47 -25.69
C ASP A 140 20.77 -29.96 -25.70
N PRO A 141 21.91 -29.33 -26.01
CA PRO A 141 21.99 -27.87 -26.14
C PRO A 141 21.00 -27.34 -27.15
N ILE A 142 20.12 -26.41 -26.71
CA ILE A 142 19.11 -25.77 -27.59
C ILE A 142 19.62 -24.50 -28.27
N TYR A 143 20.87 -24.10 -27.98
CA TYR A 143 21.52 -22.94 -28.63
C TYR A 143 22.31 -23.38 -29.85
N ARG A 144 22.35 -22.53 -30.88
CA ARG A 144 23.24 -22.72 -32.03
C ARG A 144 24.69 -22.50 -31.58
N ARG A 145 25.56 -23.45 -31.89
CA ARG A 145 26.99 -23.23 -31.72
C ARG A 145 27.47 -22.17 -32.76
N PRO A 146 28.37 -21.23 -32.39
CA PRO A 146 28.91 -20.23 -33.31
C PRO A 146 29.69 -20.89 -34.45
#